data_bc5f8e211d3f07c4a8f5cf2e34a8042e
#
_entry.id   bc5f8e211d3f07c4a8f5cf2e34a8042e
#
_cell.length_a   1.000
_cell.length_b   1.000
_cell.length_c   1.000
_cell.angle_alpha   90.00
_cell.angle_beta   90.00
_cell.angle_gamma   90.00
#
_symmetry.space_group_name_H-M   'P 1'
#
loop_
_entity.id
_entity.type
_entity.pdbx_description
1 polymer ?
#
loop_
_entity_poly.entity_id
_entity_poly.type
_entity_poly.pdbx_seq_one_letter_code
_entity_poly.pdbx_strand_id
1 'polypeptide(L)'
;MFELSVTGDIASAHFLPGYEGPCKNLHGHTWKIEVTAQSKALDKIGMVVDFKEIKMKLKGFLGHLDHVCLNDLPYFKKNNPTTENIAKYIYENFGKEVGAVREPPLRITKVRVWESESSSITYYE
;
A
#
# COMPACT_ATOMS: atom_id res chain seq x y z
N MET A 1 11.26 -20.54 -3.70
CA MET A 1 10.35 -19.38 -3.52
C MET A 1 11.16 -18.14 -3.23
N PHE A 2 10.90 -17.09 -3.96
CA PHE A 2 11.53 -15.78 -3.73
C PHE A 2 10.48 -14.80 -3.23
N GLU A 3 10.91 -13.92 -2.30
CA GLU A 3 10.07 -12.85 -1.81
C GLU A 3 10.80 -11.53 -2.05
N LEU A 4 10.11 -10.57 -2.67
CA LEU A 4 10.65 -9.23 -2.88
C LEU A 4 9.78 -8.19 -2.20
N SER A 5 10.40 -7.10 -1.79
CA SER A 5 9.69 -5.96 -1.21
C SER A 5 10.14 -4.68 -1.87
N VAL A 6 9.20 -3.78 -2.10
CA VAL A 6 9.48 -2.41 -2.50
C VAL A 6 8.69 -1.46 -1.61
N THR A 7 9.19 -0.24 -1.48
CA THR A 7 8.57 0.77 -0.62
C THR A 7 8.21 2.02 -1.41
N GLY A 8 7.21 2.71 -0.90
CA GLY A 8 6.81 4.03 -1.33
C GLY A 8 6.26 4.79 -0.15
N ASP A 9 5.83 6.01 -0.35
CA ASP A 9 5.20 6.79 0.69
C ASP A 9 4.06 7.64 0.16
N ILE A 10 3.19 8.08 1.08
CA ILE A 10 2.15 9.06 0.82
C ILE A 10 2.14 10.08 1.96
N ALA A 11 1.95 11.35 1.61
CA ALA A 11 1.72 12.42 2.57
C ALA A 11 0.29 12.88 2.38
N SER A 12 -0.58 12.62 3.34
CA SER A 12 -2.01 12.89 3.21
C SER A 12 -2.63 13.21 4.56
N ALA A 13 -3.84 13.77 4.52
CA ALA A 13 -4.61 14.09 5.69
C ALA A 13 -5.71 13.05 5.91
N HIS A 14 -6.11 12.88 7.16
CA HIS A 14 -7.26 12.07 7.52
C HIS A 14 -7.84 12.51 8.86
N PHE A 15 -9.03 12.05 9.16
CA PHE A 15 -9.62 12.12 10.49
C PHE A 15 -10.39 10.83 10.74
N LEU A 16 -10.56 10.47 12.01
CA LEU A 16 -11.17 9.20 12.40
C LEU A 16 -12.52 9.44 13.06
N PRO A 17 -13.64 9.42 12.32
CA PRO A 17 -14.97 9.50 12.90
C PRO A 17 -15.19 8.41 13.95
N GLY A 18 -15.73 8.79 15.09
CA GLY A 18 -16.00 7.85 16.19
C GLY A 18 -14.83 7.60 17.14
N TYR A 19 -13.65 8.13 16.84
CA TYR A 19 -12.50 8.00 17.72
C TYR A 19 -12.55 9.04 18.84
N GLU A 20 -12.26 8.61 20.07
CA GLU A 20 -12.15 9.51 21.24
C GLU A 20 -10.69 9.91 21.44
N GLY A 21 -10.35 11.13 21.02
CA GLY A 21 -9.01 11.67 21.14
C GLY A 21 -8.67 12.60 19.99
N PRO A 22 -7.42 13.13 19.93
CA PRO A 22 -7.02 14.10 18.90
C PRO A 22 -7.18 13.60 17.47
N CYS A 23 -7.09 12.28 17.24
CA CYS A 23 -7.17 11.69 15.89
C CYS A 23 -8.56 11.81 15.25
N LYS A 24 -9.60 12.20 16.00
CA LYS A 24 -10.91 12.52 15.41
C LYS A 24 -10.86 13.80 14.58
N ASN A 25 -9.87 14.67 14.82
CA ASN A 25 -9.69 15.93 14.12
C ASN A 25 -8.81 15.72 12.88
N LEU A 26 -9.01 16.56 11.87
CA LEU A 26 -8.19 16.52 10.65
C LEU A 26 -6.71 16.75 11.00
N HIS A 27 -5.85 15.86 10.53
CA HIS A 27 -4.41 15.94 10.70
C HIS A 27 -3.72 15.19 9.58
N GLY A 28 -2.41 15.35 9.46
CA GLY A 28 -1.63 14.74 8.39
C GLY A 28 -0.55 13.80 8.91
N HIS A 29 -0.22 12.82 8.06
CA HIS A 29 0.91 11.91 8.25
C HIS A 29 1.63 11.70 6.94
N THR A 30 2.90 11.29 7.05
CA THR A 30 3.59 10.63 5.94
C THR A 30 3.62 9.14 6.25
N TRP A 31 2.78 8.37 5.55
CA TRP A 31 2.79 6.91 5.69
C TRP A 31 3.84 6.32 4.77
N LYS A 32 4.68 5.45 5.30
CA LYS A 32 5.55 4.59 4.50
C LYS A 32 4.80 3.31 4.19
N ILE A 33 4.86 2.88 2.94
CA ILE A 33 4.19 1.67 2.46
C ILE A 33 5.23 0.69 1.95
N GLU A 34 5.15 -0.55 2.39
CA GLU A 34 5.94 -1.66 1.87
C GLU A 34 4.99 -2.71 1.31
N VAL A 35 5.17 -3.04 0.04
CA VAL A 35 4.46 -4.16 -0.57
C VAL A 35 5.42 -5.31 -0.78
N THR A 36 4.96 -6.53 -0.49
CA THR A 36 5.74 -7.75 -0.61
C THR A 36 5.05 -8.66 -1.61
N ALA A 37 5.83 -9.20 -2.54
CA ALA A 37 5.36 -10.16 -3.54
C ALA A 37 6.20 -11.43 -3.50
N GLN A 38 5.61 -12.53 -3.91
CA GLN A 38 6.29 -13.85 -3.98
C GLN A 38 6.23 -14.42 -5.38
N SER A 39 7.26 -15.17 -5.74
CA SER A 39 7.29 -15.95 -6.97
C SER A 39 8.24 -17.14 -6.84
N LYS A 40 7.87 -18.25 -7.46
CA LYS A 40 8.77 -19.40 -7.63
C LYS A 40 9.63 -19.27 -8.88
N ALA A 41 9.17 -18.47 -9.85
CA ALA A 41 9.79 -18.37 -11.16
C ALA A 41 10.67 -17.13 -11.27
N LEU A 42 11.76 -17.27 -11.99
CA LEU A 42 12.62 -16.16 -12.39
C LEU A 42 12.51 -15.99 -13.91
N ASP A 43 12.78 -14.79 -14.38
CA ASP A 43 12.87 -14.54 -15.82
C ASP A 43 14.20 -15.02 -16.40
N LYS A 44 14.43 -14.78 -17.70
CA LYS A 44 15.60 -15.27 -18.42
C LYS A 44 16.93 -14.76 -17.86
N ILE A 45 16.92 -13.63 -17.17
CA ILE A 45 18.12 -13.03 -16.59
C ILE A 45 18.19 -13.21 -15.06
N GLY A 46 17.30 -14.03 -14.50
CA GLY A 46 17.36 -14.39 -13.09
C GLY A 46 16.63 -13.43 -12.15
N MET A 47 15.67 -12.65 -12.64
CA MET A 47 14.90 -11.72 -11.81
C MET A 47 13.47 -12.21 -11.61
N VAL A 48 12.91 -11.97 -10.42
CA VAL A 48 11.47 -12.10 -10.19
C VAL A 48 10.73 -11.08 -11.04
N VAL A 49 11.16 -9.83 -10.94
CA VAL A 49 10.69 -8.68 -11.72
C VAL A 49 11.73 -7.56 -11.53
N ASP A 50 11.81 -6.66 -12.49
CA ASP A 50 12.68 -5.48 -12.34
C ASP A 50 12.11 -4.56 -11.23
N PHE A 51 12.94 -4.24 -10.24
CA PHE A 51 12.55 -3.33 -9.17
C PHE A 51 12.05 -1.98 -9.70
N LYS A 52 12.63 -1.47 -10.78
CA LYS A 52 12.19 -0.21 -11.38
C LYS A 52 10.74 -0.29 -11.83
N GLU A 53 10.35 -1.40 -12.42
CA GLU A 53 9.00 -1.59 -12.94
C GLU A 53 7.97 -1.63 -11.81
N ILE A 54 8.21 -2.43 -10.77
CA ILE A 54 7.26 -2.54 -9.66
C ILE A 54 7.22 -1.23 -8.83
N LYS A 55 8.36 -0.55 -8.68
CA LYS A 55 8.40 0.76 -8.02
C LYS A 55 7.61 1.82 -8.77
N MET A 56 7.72 1.85 -10.11
CA MET A 56 6.94 2.77 -10.93
C MET A 56 5.44 2.52 -10.80
N LYS A 57 5.04 1.27 -10.81
CA LYS A 57 3.64 0.90 -10.62
C LYS A 57 3.13 1.29 -9.24
N LEU A 58 3.92 1.03 -8.21
CA LEU A 58 3.55 1.43 -6.85
C LEU A 58 3.41 2.95 -6.73
N LYS A 59 4.37 3.69 -7.25
CA LYS A 59 4.32 5.16 -7.22
C LYS A 59 3.09 5.69 -7.96
N GLY A 60 2.78 5.14 -9.12
CA GLY A 60 1.59 5.52 -9.89
C GLY A 60 0.31 5.23 -9.12
N PHE A 61 0.21 4.05 -8.51
CA PHE A 61 -0.93 3.68 -7.68
C PHE A 61 -1.07 4.60 -6.46
N LEU A 62 0.01 4.83 -5.73
CA LEU A 62 -0.01 5.66 -4.53
C LEU A 62 -0.32 7.13 -4.84
N GLY A 63 -0.15 7.57 -6.07
CA GLY A 63 -0.41 8.95 -6.47
C GLY A 63 -1.84 9.42 -6.19
N HIS A 64 -2.83 8.52 -6.25
CA HIS A 64 -4.21 8.92 -5.95
C HIS A 64 -4.51 8.98 -4.44
N LEU A 65 -3.62 8.46 -3.61
CA LEU A 65 -3.71 8.53 -2.16
C LEU A 65 -2.85 9.66 -1.58
N ASP A 66 -2.01 10.30 -2.41
CA ASP A 66 -1.03 11.27 -1.98
C ASP A 66 -1.56 12.69 -2.09
N HIS A 67 -1.24 13.52 -1.09
CA HIS A 67 -1.63 14.94 -1.03
C HIS A 67 -3.14 15.16 -1.12
N VAL A 68 -3.91 14.30 -0.48
CA VAL A 68 -5.38 14.40 -0.43
C VAL A 68 -5.86 14.22 1.01
N CYS A 69 -7.15 14.51 1.25
CA CYS A 69 -7.82 14.03 2.45
C CYS A 69 -8.39 12.64 2.15
N LEU A 70 -7.87 11.61 2.80
CA LEU A 70 -8.26 10.23 2.52
C LEU A 70 -9.76 10.00 2.71
N ASN A 71 -10.38 10.71 3.66
CA ASN A 71 -11.82 10.60 3.92
C ASN A 71 -12.69 10.96 2.71
N ASP A 72 -12.16 11.74 1.77
CA ASP A 72 -12.89 12.15 0.56
C ASP A 72 -12.94 11.06 -0.50
N LEU A 73 -12.09 10.04 -0.39
CA LEU A 73 -12.07 8.93 -1.35
C LEU A 73 -13.24 7.97 -1.09
N PRO A 74 -13.88 7.44 -2.16
CA PRO A 74 -15.09 6.61 -2.00
C PRO A 74 -14.94 5.45 -1.02
N TYR A 75 -13.81 4.74 -1.06
CA TYR A 75 -13.56 3.62 -0.15
C TYR A 75 -13.59 4.07 1.31
N PHE A 76 -12.96 5.21 1.62
CA PHE A 76 -12.81 5.70 2.99
C PHE A 76 -14.03 6.49 3.49
N LYS A 77 -15.03 6.71 2.65
CA LYS A 77 -16.34 7.19 3.11
C LYS A 77 -17.12 6.11 3.83
N LYS A 78 -16.86 4.84 3.51
CA LYS A 78 -17.52 3.69 4.12
C LYS A 78 -16.63 2.96 5.14
N ASN A 79 -15.32 3.21 5.08
CA ASN A 79 -14.33 2.57 5.95
C ASN A 79 -13.41 3.66 6.46
N ASN A 80 -13.32 3.83 7.77
CA ASN A 80 -12.43 4.85 8.32
C ASN A 80 -11.00 4.70 7.76
N PRO A 81 -10.33 5.81 7.42
CA PRO A 81 -8.96 5.76 6.90
C PRO A 81 -7.93 5.50 8.01
N THR A 82 -8.10 4.42 8.72
CA THR A 82 -7.12 3.90 9.67
C THR A 82 -5.94 3.31 8.91
N THR A 83 -4.81 3.14 9.58
CA THR A 83 -3.64 2.48 8.98
C THR A 83 -4.00 1.07 8.52
N GLU A 84 -4.85 0.37 9.27
CA GLU A 84 -5.38 -0.95 8.92
C GLU A 84 -6.13 -0.93 7.59
N ASN A 85 -7.08 -0.01 7.44
CA ASN A 85 -7.88 0.08 6.22
C ASN A 85 -7.08 0.62 5.03
N ILE A 86 -6.07 1.45 5.26
CA ILE A 86 -5.13 1.87 4.22
C ILE A 86 -4.36 0.64 3.70
N ALA A 87 -3.82 -0.18 4.60
CA ALA A 87 -3.08 -1.38 4.22
C ALA A 87 -3.96 -2.36 3.43
N LYS A 88 -5.18 -2.60 3.89
CA LYS A 88 -6.14 -3.49 3.22
C LYS A 88 -6.52 -2.96 1.83
N TYR A 89 -6.77 -1.67 1.72
CA TYR A 89 -7.10 -1.04 0.44
C TYR A 89 -5.97 -1.22 -0.58
N ILE A 90 -4.73 -0.99 -0.16
CA ILE A 90 -3.57 -1.15 -1.04
C ILE A 90 -3.41 -2.61 -1.46
N TYR A 91 -3.54 -3.54 -0.53
CA TYR A 91 -3.45 -4.98 -0.81
C TYR A 91 -4.46 -5.40 -1.88
N GLU A 92 -5.72 -5.03 -1.71
CA GLU A 92 -6.79 -5.44 -2.60
C GLU A 92 -6.68 -4.81 -4.00
N ASN A 93 -6.30 -3.54 -4.06
CA ASN A 93 -6.33 -2.79 -5.33
C ASN A 93 -5.02 -2.80 -6.08
N PHE A 94 -3.89 -2.65 -5.39
CA PHE A 94 -2.59 -2.74 -6.04
C PHE A 94 -2.28 -4.16 -6.49
N GLY A 95 -2.74 -5.16 -5.75
CA GLY A 95 -2.59 -6.56 -6.14
C GLY A 95 -3.18 -6.87 -7.51
N LYS A 96 -4.29 -6.24 -7.86
CA LYS A 96 -4.92 -6.39 -9.18
C LYS A 96 -4.04 -5.80 -10.30
N GLU A 97 -3.42 -4.65 -10.05
CA GLU A 97 -2.56 -3.99 -11.03
C GLU A 97 -1.26 -4.76 -11.26
N VAL A 98 -0.65 -5.23 -10.17
CA VAL A 98 0.66 -5.87 -10.23
C VAL A 98 0.60 -7.26 -10.86
N GLY A 99 -0.53 -7.94 -10.77
CA GLY A 99 -0.71 -9.24 -11.39
C GLY A 99 -0.49 -9.26 -12.90
N ALA A 100 -0.67 -8.11 -13.56
CA ALA A 100 -0.50 -7.97 -15.00
C ALA A 100 0.95 -7.66 -15.44
N VAL A 101 1.87 -7.48 -14.50
CA VAL A 101 3.26 -7.08 -14.81
C VAL A 101 4.02 -8.17 -15.55
N ARG A 102 3.67 -9.42 -15.33
CA ARG A 102 4.40 -10.56 -15.95
C ARG A 102 3.52 -11.81 -15.98
N GLU A 103 4.00 -12.81 -16.77
CA GLU A 103 3.48 -14.16 -16.77
C GLU A 103 4.55 -15.13 -16.22
N PRO A 104 4.22 -16.00 -15.24
CA PRO A 104 2.94 -16.05 -14.51
C PRO A 104 2.73 -14.81 -13.65
N PRO A 105 1.48 -14.46 -13.30
CA PRO A 105 1.18 -13.25 -12.55
C PRO A 105 1.94 -13.15 -11.23
N LEU A 106 2.44 -11.95 -10.93
CA LEU A 106 3.09 -11.69 -9.66
C LEU A 106 2.02 -11.53 -8.58
N ARG A 107 2.23 -12.15 -7.43
CA ARG A 107 1.26 -12.13 -6.35
C ARG A 107 1.76 -11.28 -5.18
N ILE A 108 0.98 -10.27 -4.81
CA ILE A 108 1.20 -9.53 -3.57
C ILE A 108 0.71 -10.40 -2.41
N THR A 109 1.54 -10.59 -1.41
CA THR A 109 1.25 -11.44 -0.25
C THR A 109 1.03 -10.66 1.03
N LYS A 110 1.57 -9.46 1.13
CA LYS A 110 1.33 -8.60 2.30
C LYS A 110 1.64 -7.14 1.97
N VAL A 111 0.99 -6.25 2.70
CA VAL A 111 1.23 -4.80 2.66
C VAL A 111 1.43 -4.32 4.08
N ARG A 112 2.55 -3.67 4.33
CA ARG A 112 2.86 -3.06 5.62
C ARG A 112 2.84 -1.56 5.49
N VAL A 113 2.15 -0.90 6.42
CA VAL A 113 1.99 0.56 6.41
C VAL A 113 2.43 1.09 7.77
N TRP A 114 3.38 2.04 7.74
CA TRP A 114 3.83 2.74 8.92
C TRP A 114 3.14 4.09 9.00
N GLU A 115 2.43 4.34 10.10
CA GLU A 115 1.89 5.66 10.40
C GLU A 115 2.98 6.58 10.96
N SER A 116 3.96 5.99 11.63
CA SER A 116 5.15 6.66 12.18
C SER A 116 6.34 5.70 12.07
N GLU A 117 7.53 6.17 12.44
CA GLU A 117 8.73 5.31 12.46
C GLU A 117 8.59 4.13 13.42
N SER A 118 7.75 4.26 14.44
CA SER A 118 7.65 3.27 15.53
C SER A 118 6.37 2.44 15.49
N SER A 119 5.44 2.71 14.58
CA SER A 119 4.13 2.04 14.57
C SER A 119 3.71 1.67 13.17
N SER A 120 3.39 0.41 12.98
CA SER A 120 2.98 -0.12 11.67
C SER A 120 1.93 -1.20 11.79
N ILE A 121 1.21 -1.40 10.70
CA ILE A 121 0.23 -2.47 10.52
C ILE A 121 0.62 -3.24 9.26
N THR A 122 0.52 -4.57 9.33
CA THR A 122 0.67 -5.44 8.16
C THR A 122 -0.65 -6.15 7.90
N TYR A 123 -1.13 -6.03 6.65
CA TYR A 123 -2.30 -6.77 6.19
C TYR A 123 -1.85 -7.89 5.25
N TYR A 124 -2.40 -9.09 5.46
CA TYR A 124 -2.20 -10.26 4.62
C TYR A 124 -3.41 -11.18 4.72
N GLU A 125 -3.51 -12.14 3.79
CA GLU A 125 -4.56 -13.16 3.78
C GLU A 125 -3.99 -14.56 3.76
#